data_3c5b1d16bf340966ff4d365c8fed42bf
#
_entry.id   3c5b1d16bf340966ff4d365c8fed42bf
#
_cell.length_a   1.000
_cell.length_b   1.000
_cell.length_c   1.000
_cell.angle_alpha   90.00
_cell.angle_beta   90.00
_cell.angle_gamma   90.00
#
_symmetry.space_group_name_H-M   'P 1'
#
loop_
_entity.id
_entity.type
_entity.pdbx_description
1 polymer ?
#
loop_
_entity_poly.entity_id
_entity_poly.type
_entity_poly.pdbx_seq_one_letter_code
_entity_poly.pdbx_strand_id
1 'polypeptide(L)'
;KAPDLKAKTHKKRESDRDVAKDKYEQAKSEDDFDVMKRYSSQLIRLDDEMIAESKELLEAMGILIVQADSEGEAEAAYLCKSNKEIYASVSQDYDSLLFGAPILIRNLTVSRKKKTPAGYIEIKPELIDLEKLLKELEINLDQLICLGILVGTDYNPKGIPGIGQKRALEIVRKHSEPEEIFKEVEEKINELDEENKFDWKEIFNLFKDYKVKDVELKFPQLNVEKIKEVLVFRHEFSLERIEKQLDKLQKLDKKKKQSNLNKWF
;
A
#
# COMPACT_ATOMS: atom_id res chain seq x y z
N LYS A 1 -7.49 11.40 6.42
CA LYS A 1 -8.85 10.86 6.39
C LYS A 1 -9.10 10.32 4.99
N ALA A 2 -9.48 9.04 4.87
CA ALA A 2 -9.70 8.44 3.54
C ALA A 2 -10.74 9.26 2.75
N PRO A 3 -10.58 9.43 1.43
CA PRO A 3 -11.56 10.10 0.60
C PRO A 3 -12.95 9.46 0.73
N ASP A 4 -14.00 10.26 0.61
CA ASP A 4 -15.38 9.76 0.68
C ASP A 4 -15.69 8.71 -0.42
N LEU A 5 -14.94 8.77 -1.52
CA LEU A 5 -14.96 7.77 -2.61
C LEU A 5 -14.62 6.34 -2.14
N LYS A 6 -13.83 6.17 -1.07
CA LYS A 6 -13.53 4.84 -0.49
C LYS A 6 -14.62 4.29 0.44
N ALA A 7 -15.69 5.03 0.69
CA ALA A 7 -16.75 4.60 1.62
C ALA A 7 -17.36 3.24 1.25
N LYS A 8 -17.54 2.97 -0.05
CA LYS A 8 -18.06 1.67 -0.55
C LYS A 8 -17.09 0.52 -0.24
N THR A 9 -15.79 0.73 -0.46
CA THR A 9 -14.73 -0.25 -0.17
C THR A 9 -14.64 -0.52 1.33
N HIS A 10 -14.77 0.51 2.17
CA HIS A 10 -14.79 0.36 3.63
C HIS A 10 -15.99 -0.44 4.11
N LYS A 11 -17.22 -0.13 3.63
CA LYS A 11 -18.43 -0.89 3.96
C LYS A 11 -18.32 -2.37 3.57
N LYS A 12 -17.77 -2.65 2.39
CA LYS A 12 -17.56 -4.03 1.95
C LYS A 12 -16.58 -4.76 2.87
N ARG A 13 -15.45 -4.15 3.21
CA ARG A 13 -14.45 -4.72 4.15
C ARG A 13 -15.02 -4.95 5.55
N GLU A 14 -15.98 -4.13 5.97
CA GLU A 14 -16.71 -4.30 7.23
C GLU A 14 -17.66 -5.49 7.15
N SER A 15 -18.48 -5.57 6.12
CA SER A 15 -19.39 -6.72 5.88
C SER A 15 -18.63 -8.05 5.75
N ASP A 16 -17.51 -8.08 5.03
CA ASP A 16 -16.67 -9.28 4.89
C ASP A 16 -16.10 -9.73 6.26
N ARG A 17 -15.82 -8.79 7.14
CA ARG A 17 -15.38 -9.05 8.52
C ARG A 17 -16.48 -9.64 9.39
N ASP A 18 -17.69 -9.10 9.28
CA ASP A 18 -18.86 -9.64 10.01
C ASP A 18 -19.12 -11.09 9.62
N VAL A 19 -19.07 -11.39 8.32
CA VAL A 19 -19.18 -12.79 7.82
C VAL A 19 -18.02 -13.65 8.35
N ALA A 20 -16.80 -13.13 8.43
CA ALA A 20 -15.66 -13.87 8.98
C ALA A 20 -15.83 -14.14 10.49
N LYS A 21 -16.46 -13.20 11.23
CA LYS A 21 -16.77 -13.34 12.66
C LYS A 21 -17.78 -14.45 12.88
N ASP A 22 -18.86 -14.46 12.13
CA ASP A 22 -19.90 -15.49 12.25
C ASP A 22 -19.31 -16.88 11.98
N LYS A 23 -18.48 -17.01 10.94
CA LYS A 23 -17.79 -18.27 10.62
C LYS A 23 -16.79 -18.69 11.70
N TYR A 24 -16.09 -17.73 12.34
CA TYR A 24 -15.20 -18.02 13.45
C TYR A 24 -15.95 -18.52 14.67
N GLU A 25 -17.06 -17.87 15.04
CA GLU A 25 -17.89 -18.30 16.19
C GLU A 25 -18.55 -19.67 15.93
N GLN A 26 -19.01 -19.94 14.71
CA GLN A 26 -19.49 -21.26 14.33
C GLN A 26 -18.38 -22.32 14.49
N ALA A 27 -17.21 -22.10 13.90
CA ALA A 27 -16.07 -23.01 14.00
C ALA A 27 -15.64 -23.23 15.46
N LYS A 28 -15.75 -22.21 16.30
CA LYS A 28 -15.47 -22.30 17.73
C LYS A 28 -16.48 -23.20 18.44
N SER A 29 -17.75 -23.17 18.06
CA SER A 29 -18.78 -24.05 18.62
C SER A 29 -18.63 -25.50 18.14
N GLU A 30 -17.98 -25.73 17.01
CA GLU A 30 -17.74 -27.04 16.40
C GLU A 30 -16.33 -27.58 16.72
N ASP A 31 -15.51 -26.87 17.52
CA ASP A 31 -14.10 -27.18 17.84
C ASP A 31 -13.21 -27.35 16.59
N ASP A 32 -13.55 -26.67 15.47
CA ASP A 32 -12.77 -26.70 14.22
C ASP A 32 -11.63 -25.66 14.26
N PHE A 33 -10.48 -26.10 14.77
CA PHE A 33 -9.29 -25.25 14.94
C PHE A 33 -8.71 -24.75 13.60
N ASP A 34 -8.84 -25.50 12.52
CA ASP A 34 -8.30 -25.09 11.22
C ASP A 34 -9.13 -23.95 10.62
N VAL A 35 -10.44 -24.03 10.72
CA VAL A 35 -11.36 -22.96 10.30
C VAL A 35 -11.22 -21.75 11.23
N MET A 36 -11.15 -21.93 12.56
CA MET A 36 -10.88 -20.85 13.51
C MET A 36 -9.59 -20.09 13.13
N LYS A 37 -8.50 -20.81 12.90
CA LYS A 37 -7.22 -20.22 12.52
C LYS A 37 -7.31 -19.43 11.20
N ARG A 38 -8.09 -19.91 10.25
CA ARG A 38 -8.30 -19.26 8.94
C ARG A 38 -9.00 -17.90 9.10
N TYR A 39 -10.03 -17.83 9.93
CA TYR A 39 -10.84 -16.63 10.10
C TYR A 39 -10.28 -15.66 11.17
N SER A 40 -9.54 -16.16 12.17
CA SER A 40 -8.97 -15.33 13.23
C SER A 40 -8.13 -14.17 12.68
N SER A 41 -7.32 -14.40 11.62
CA SER A 41 -6.51 -13.37 11.01
C SER A 41 -7.33 -12.26 10.31
N GLN A 42 -8.57 -12.55 9.92
CA GLN A 42 -9.48 -11.59 9.28
C GLN A 42 -10.24 -10.74 10.31
N LEU A 43 -10.25 -11.16 11.57
CA LEU A 43 -10.92 -10.45 12.66
C LEU A 43 -10.03 -9.39 13.32
N ILE A 44 -8.73 -9.45 13.08
CA ILE A 44 -7.78 -8.48 13.66
C ILE A 44 -8.12 -7.09 13.10
N ARG A 45 -8.39 -6.16 14.02
CA ARG A 45 -8.60 -4.74 13.70
C ARG A 45 -7.49 -3.93 14.33
N LEU A 46 -6.88 -3.08 13.53
CA LEU A 46 -6.00 -2.05 14.06
C LEU A 46 -6.87 -0.97 14.72
N ASP A 47 -6.67 -0.76 16.00
CA ASP A 47 -7.26 0.35 16.72
C ASP A 47 -6.28 1.52 16.84
N ASP A 48 -6.77 2.64 17.37
CA ASP A 48 -5.97 3.85 17.48
C ASP A 48 -4.79 3.69 18.47
N GLU A 49 -4.94 2.85 19.49
CA GLU A 49 -3.89 2.55 20.46
C GLU A 49 -2.75 1.76 19.81
N MET A 50 -3.08 0.70 19.05
CA MET A 50 -2.10 -0.08 18.29
C MET A 50 -1.36 0.79 17.26
N ILE A 51 -2.07 1.71 16.62
CA ILE A 51 -1.47 2.65 15.66
C ILE A 51 -0.52 3.61 16.38
N ALA A 52 -0.93 4.18 17.50
CA ALA A 52 -0.11 5.11 18.30
C ALA A 52 1.17 4.41 18.80
N GLU A 53 1.04 3.21 19.34
CA GLU A 53 2.17 2.43 19.85
C GLU A 53 3.12 1.97 18.73
N SER A 54 2.58 1.59 17.58
CA SER A 54 3.40 1.28 16.38
C SER A 54 4.22 2.49 15.95
N LYS A 55 3.65 3.69 15.96
CA LYS A 55 4.37 4.93 15.66
C LYS A 55 5.46 5.20 16.68
N GLU A 56 5.14 5.09 17.98
CA GLU A 56 6.09 5.25 19.07
C GLU A 56 7.31 4.32 18.90
N LEU A 57 7.07 3.05 18.57
CA LEU A 57 8.13 2.07 18.32
C LEU A 57 8.97 2.42 17.09
N LEU A 58 8.34 2.78 15.97
CA LEU A 58 9.05 3.14 14.75
C LEU A 58 9.91 4.40 14.95
N GLU A 59 9.40 5.43 15.63
CA GLU A 59 10.17 6.61 15.98
C GLU A 59 11.35 6.27 16.89
N ALA A 60 11.15 5.42 17.89
CA ALA A 60 12.23 4.93 18.75
C ALA A 60 13.29 4.15 17.96
N MET A 61 12.93 3.49 16.87
CA MET A 61 13.85 2.82 15.94
C MET A 61 14.60 3.76 15.02
N GLY A 62 14.36 5.07 15.10
CA GLY A 62 14.97 6.07 14.21
C GLY A 62 14.32 6.15 12.83
N ILE A 63 13.07 5.70 12.69
CA ILE A 63 12.30 5.76 11.44
C ILE A 63 11.41 7.00 11.47
N LEU A 64 11.52 7.83 10.43
CA LEU A 64 10.66 8.99 10.27
C LEU A 64 9.25 8.53 9.88
N ILE A 65 8.25 9.07 10.56
CA ILE A 65 6.84 8.86 10.24
C ILE A 65 6.27 10.15 9.64
N VAL A 66 5.68 10.01 8.47
CA VAL A 66 4.93 11.07 7.81
C VAL A 66 3.44 10.71 7.87
N GLN A 67 2.65 11.53 8.56
CA GLN A 67 1.21 11.35 8.60
C GLN A 67 0.58 12.00 7.38
N ALA A 68 0.14 11.18 6.43
CA ALA A 68 -0.64 11.64 5.28
C ALA A 68 -1.98 12.24 5.73
N ASP A 69 -2.43 13.29 5.05
CA ASP A 69 -3.74 13.91 5.32
C ASP A 69 -4.91 13.03 4.90
N SER A 70 -4.70 12.20 3.88
CA SER A 70 -5.69 11.29 3.34
C SER A 70 -5.06 9.95 2.91
N GLU A 71 -4.43 9.87 1.73
CA GLU A 71 -3.90 8.65 1.15
C GLU A 71 -2.39 8.51 1.39
N GLY A 72 -2.00 7.48 2.14
CA GLY A 72 -0.59 7.21 2.42
C GLY A 72 0.23 6.90 1.17
N GLU A 73 -0.35 6.25 0.17
CA GLU A 73 0.34 5.93 -1.09
C GLU A 73 0.57 7.16 -1.96
N ALA A 74 -0.36 8.11 -1.98
CA ALA A 74 -0.18 9.38 -2.66
C ALA A 74 0.93 10.21 -2.02
N GLU A 75 0.95 10.28 -0.68
CA GLU A 75 2.01 10.95 0.07
C GLU A 75 3.38 10.29 -0.19
N ALA A 76 3.46 8.97 -0.16
CA ALA A 76 4.69 8.22 -0.45
C ALA A 76 5.17 8.45 -1.88
N ALA A 77 4.27 8.44 -2.87
CA ALA A 77 4.59 8.71 -4.27
C ALA A 77 5.11 10.14 -4.47
N TYR A 78 4.45 11.13 -3.83
CA TYR A 78 4.89 12.52 -3.86
C TYR A 78 6.28 12.70 -3.27
N LEU A 79 6.54 12.15 -2.09
CA LEU A 79 7.85 12.21 -1.44
C LEU A 79 8.95 11.59 -2.32
N CYS A 80 8.69 10.47 -2.98
CA CYS A 80 9.63 9.86 -3.92
C CYS A 80 9.89 10.75 -5.15
N LYS A 81 8.87 11.48 -5.62
CA LYS A 81 8.97 12.35 -6.79
C LYS A 81 9.67 13.67 -6.46
N SER A 82 9.39 14.27 -5.30
CA SER A 82 9.87 15.58 -4.89
C SER A 82 11.24 15.54 -4.21
N ASN A 83 11.64 14.40 -3.61
CA ASN A 83 12.86 14.30 -2.83
C ASN A 83 13.81 13.22 -3.38
N LYS A 84 14.98 13.65 -3.87
CA LYS A 84 16.00 12.77 -4.45
C LYS A 84 16.66 11.81 -3.45
N GLU A 85 16.53 12.05 -2.15
CA GLU A 85 17.03 11.15 -1.11
C GLU A 85 16.12 9.95 -0.89
N ILE A 86 14.87 10.00 -1.37
CA ILE A 86 13.92 8.89 -1.31
C ILE A 86 14.01 8.09 -2.62
N TYR A 87 14.52 6.88 -2.53
CA TYR A 87 14.78 6.04 -3.69
C TYR A 87 13.52 5.46 -4.33
N ALA A 88 12.57 4.97 -3.53
CA ALA A 88 11.40 4.27 -4.03
C ALA A 88 10.24 4.31 -3.03
N SER A 89 9.01 4.21 -3.55
CA SER A 89 7.85 3.81 -2.76
C SER A 89 7.87 2.29 -2.56
N VAL A 90 7.48 1.82 -1.36
CA VAL A 90 7.38 0.39 -1.05
C VAL A 90 5.94 0.08 -0.71
N SER A 91 5.23 -0.61 -1.60
CA SER A 91 3.84 -1.02 -1.41
C SER A 91 3.58 -2.40 -1.99
N GLN A 92 2.50 -3.06 -1.57
CA GLN A 92 1.98 -4.27 -2.24
C GLN A 92 1.05 -3.92 -3.39
N ASP A 93 0.47 -2.72 -3.36
CA ASP A 93 -0.49 -2.24 -4.33
C ASP A 93 0.21 -1.44 -5.44
N TYR A 94 -0.41 -1.38 -6.61
CA TYR A 94 0.11 -0.64 -7.75
C TYR A 94 -0.30 0.85 -7.76
N ASP A 95 -1.15 1.26 -6.82
CA ASP A 95 -1.70 2.62 -6.76
C ASP A 95 -0.62 3.69 -6.67
N SER A 96 0.51 3.38 -6.03
CA SER A 96 1.69 4.27 -6.01
C SER A 96 2.17 4.67 -7.41
N LEU A 97 2.03 3.79 -8.42
CA LEU A 97 2.37 4.10 -9.82
C LEU A 97 1.35 5.05 -10.46
N LEU A 98 0.06 4.90 -10.11
CA LEU A 98 -1.01 5.79 -10.57
C LEU A 98 -0.83 7.21 -10.00
N PHE A 99 -0.32 7.33 -8.77
CA PHE A 99 0.11 8.61 -8.17
C PHE A 99 1.45 9.13 -8.71
N GLY A 100 2.10 8.40 -9.61
CA GLY A 100 3.31 8.80 -10.29
C GLY A 100 4.61 8.57 -9.52
N ALA A 101 4.67 7.62 -8.60
CA ALA A 101 5.93 7.21 -7.96
C ALA A 101 6.93 6.75 -9.03
N PRO A 102 8.15 7.34 -9.10
CA PRO A 102 9.14 6.97 -10.12
C PRO A 102 9.56 5.50 -10.05
N ILE A 103 9.68 4.97 -8.84
CA ILE A 103 10.07 3.59 -8.58
C ILE A 103 9.15 3.02 -7.50
N LEU A 104 8.57 1.85 -7.78
CA LEU A 104 7.82 1.04 -6.83
C LEU A 104 8.58 -0.25 -6.53
N ILE A 105 8.77 -0.58 -5.24
CA ILE A 105 9.28 -1.88 -4.81
C ILE A 105 8.15 -2.65 -4.13
N ARG A 106 7.86 -3.84 -4.67
CA ARG A 106 6.88 -4.78 -4.11
C ARG A 106 7.58 -5.94 -3.41
N ASN A 107 6.88 -6.61 -2.52
CA ASN A 107 7.34 -7.80 -1.82
C ASN A 107 8.60 -7.62 -0.94
N LEU A 108 8.98 -6.40 -0.58
CA LEU A 108 10.17 -6.14 0.22
C LEU A 108 10.06 -6.72 1.64
N THR A 109 8.89 -6.60 2.24
CA THR A 109 8.62 -6.95 3.65
C THR A 109 7.80 -8.21 3.85
N VAL A 110 7.30 -8.82 2.77
CA VAL A 110 6.49 -10.04 2.86
C VAL A 110 7.33 -11.30 3.04
N SER A 111 6.70 -12.39 3.46
CA SER A 111 7.34 -13.69 3.56
C SER A 111 7.94 -14.11 2.21
N ARG A 112 9.22 -14.49 2.24
CA ARG A 112 9.94 -14.96 1.04
C ARG A 112 9.43 -16.29 0.46
N LYS A 113 8.50 -16.96 1.15
CA LYS A 113 7.93 -18.24 0.71
C LYS A 113 6.42 -18.21 0.84
N LYS A 114 5.74 -18.55 -0.23
CA LYS A 114 4.29 -18.75 -0.27
C LYS A 114 3.99 -20.24 -0.46
N LYS A 115 3.18 -20.81 0.45
CA LYS A 115 2.71 -22.20 0.32
C LYS A 115 1.66 -22.29 -0.80
N THR A 116 1.83 -23.24 -1.68
CA THR A 116 0.89 -23.59 -2.75
C THR A 116 0.56 -25.08 -2.66
N PRO A 117 -0.50 -25.57 -3.31
CA PRO A 117 -0.79 -27.01 -3.36
C PRO A 117 0.38 -27.85 -3.90
N ALA A 118 1.21 -27.29 -4.78
CA ALA A 118 2.38 -27.95 -5.37
C ALA A 118 3.69 -27.77 -4.56
N GLY A 119 3.64 -27.11 -3.38
CA GLY A 119 4.82 -26.87 -2.54
C GLY A 119 5.01 -25.39 -2.19
N TYR A 120 6.25 -24.95 -2.03
CA TYR A 120 6.58 -23.56 -1.72
C TYR A 120 7.13 -22.83 -2.94
N ILE A 121 6.61 -21.63 -3.20
CA ILE A 121 7.14 -20.71 -4.21
C ILE A 121 7.94 -19.62 -3.48
N GLU A 122 9.13 -19.30 -3.97
CA GLU A 122 9.92 -18.18 -3.50
C GLU A 122 9.32 -16.86 -4.00
N ILE A 123 9.11 -15.92 -3.09
CA ILE A 123 8.70 -14.55 -3.41
C ILE A 123 9.94 -13.65 -3.31
N LYS A 124 10.28 -13.00 -4.42
CA LYS A 124 11.39 -12.04 -4.48
C LYS A 124 10.86 -10.61 -4.48
N PRO A 125 11.63 -9.65 -3.94
CA PRO A 125 11.33 -8.25 -4.17
C PRO A 125 11.28 -7.95 -5.67
N GLU A 126 10.28 -7.17 -6.07
CA GLU A 126 10.05 -6.74 -7.45
C GLU A 126 10.24 -5.24 -7.51
N LEU A 127 11.07 -4.76 -8.42
CA LEU A 127 11.29 -3.34 -8.68
C LEU A 127 10.63 -2.96 -9.99
N ILE A 128 9.75 -1.98 -9.95
CA ILE A 128 9.04 -1.43 -11.10
C ILE A 128 9.46 0.03 -11.27
N ASP A 129 10.04 0.31 -12.42
CA ASP A 129 10.43 1.63 -12.88
C ASP A 129 9.30 2.17 -13.75
N LEU A 130 8.66 3.26 -13.33
CA LEU A 130 7.48 3.82 -13.99
C LEU A 130 7.77 4.23 -15.44
N GLU A 131 8.89 4.88 -15.68
CA GLU A 131 9.25 5.34 -17.04
C GLU A 131 9.43 4.15 -17.99
N LYS A 132 10.11 3.10 -17.55
CA LYS A 132 10.27 1.87 -18.35
C LYS A 132 8.93 1.18 -18.58
N LEU A 133 8.08 1.09 -17.54
CA LEU A 133 6.76 0.51 -17.65
C LEU A 133 5.91 1.25 -18.68
N LEU A 134 5.85 2.57 -18.62
CA LEU A 134 5.09 3.39 -19.56
C LEU A 134 5.59 3.21 -21.00
N LYS A 135 6.91 3.14 -21.17
CA LYS A 135 7.52 2.90 -22.48
C LYS A 135 7.22 1.48 -23.02
N GLU A 136 7.28 0.46 -22.18
CA GLU A 136 6.95 -0.92 -22.56
C GLU A 136 5.46 -1.08 -22.90
N LEU A 137 4.60 -0.40 -22.16
CA LEU A 137 3.17 -0.38 -22.43
C LEU A 137 2.78 0.56 -23.58
N GLU A 138 3.69 1.40 -24.08
CA GLU A 138 3.44 2.41 -25.12
C GLU A 138 2.29 3.36 -24.75
N ILE A 139 2.25 3.80 -23.49
CA ILE A 139 1.25 4.73 -22.93
C ILE A 139 1.93 5.81 -22.09
N ASN A 140 1.20 6.88 -21.80
CA ASN A 140 1.59 7.91 -20.83
C ASN A 140 0.96 7.66 -19.45
N LEU A 141 1.28 8.50 -18.46
CA LEU A 141 0.75 8.38 -17.10
C LEU A 141 -0.77 8.56 -17.04
N ASP A 142 -1.32 9.48 -17.82
CA ASP A 142 -2.76 9.74 -17.84
C ASP A 142 -3.53 8.52 -18.40
N GLN A 143 -2.98 7.90 -19.43
CA GLN A 143 -3.50 6.63 -19.96
C GLN A 143 -3.34 5.48 -18.95
N LEU A 144 -2.27 5.45 -18.14
CA LEU A 144 -2.12 4.46 -17.07
C LEU A 144 -3.18 4.63 -15.98
N ILE A 145 -3.48 5.87 -15.59
CA ILE A 145 -4.58 6.17 -14.66
C ILE A 145 -5.92 5.70 -15.25
N CYS A 146 -6.20 6.03 -16.51
CA CYS A 146 -7.42 5.58 -17.21
C CYS A 146 -7.49 4.04 -17.26
N LEU A 147 -6.38 3.35 -17.55
CA LEU A 147 -6.31 1.89 -17.53
C LEU A 147 -6.68 1.33 -16.14
N GLY A 148 -6.14 1.92 -15.08
CA GLY A 148 -6.50 1.56 -13.70
C GLY A 148 -8.01 1.72 -13.45
N ILE A 149 -8.60 2.84 -13.84
CA ILE A 149 -10.04 3.10 -13.67
C ILE A 149 -10.89 2.11 -14.49
N LEU A 150 -10.50 1.79 -15.72
CA LEU A 150 -11.21 0.82 -16.55
C LEU A 150 -11.23 -0.58 -15.93
N VAL A 151 -10.10 -1.00 -15.36
CA VAL A 151 -9.95 -2.33 -14.74
C VAL A 151 -10.52 -2.39 -13.33
N GLY A 152 -10.42 -1.28 -12.59
CA GLY A 152 -10.86 -1.12 -11.21
C GLY A 152 -9.74 -0.68 -10.29
N THR A 153 -10.08 0.28 -9.43
CA THR A 153 -9.23 0.82 -8.36
C THR A 153 -9.96 0.70 -7.01
N ASP A 154 -9.32 1.10 -5.93
CA ASP A 154 -9.98 1.19 -4.62
C ASP A 154 -11.23 2.11 -4.61
N TYR A 155 -11.34 3.00 -5.60
CA TYR A 155 -12.46 3.96 -5.75
C TYR A 155 -13.61 3.42 -6.60
N ASN A 156 -13.32 2.45 -7.48
CA ASN A 156 -14.29 1.73 -8.31
C ASN A 156 -13.90 0.24 -8.44
N PRO A 157 -14.02 -0.56 -7.36
CA PRO A 157 -13.39 -1.88 -7.26
C PRO A 157 -13.79 -2.91 -8.31
N LYS A 158 -14.93 -2.72 -8.96
CA LYS A 158 -15.39 -3.63 -10.03
C LYS A 158 -14.93 -3.21 -11.42
N GLY A 159 -14.35 -2.01 -11.55
CA GLY A 159 -14.04 -1.45 -12.86
C GLY A 159 -15.25 -1.37 -13.78
N ILE A 160 -15.04 -1.58 -15.07
CA ILE A 160 -16.10 -1.65 -16.08
C ILE A 160 -16.31 -3.12 -16.50
N PRO A 161 -17.51 -3.69 -16.33
CA PRO A 161 -17.79 -5.07 -16.69
C PRO A 161 -17.42 -5.41 -18.15
N GLY A 162 -16.73 -6.54 -18.32
CA GLY A 162 -16.25 -6.99 -19.63
C GLY A 162 -15.06 -6.23 -20.18
N ILE A 163 -14.41 -5.37 -19.37
CA ILE A 163 -13.14 -4.72 -19.69
C ILE A 163 -12.06 -5.23 -18.72
N GLY A 164 -11.36 -6.28 -19.13
CA GLY A 164 -10.17 -6.76 -18.42
C GLY A 164 -8.90 -6.05 -18.89
N GLN A 165 -7.76 -6.35 -18.26
CA GLN A 165 -6.47 -5.68 -18.48
C GLN A 165 -6.07 -5.54 -19.96
N LYS A 166 -6.21 -6.60 -20.76
CA LYS A 166 -5.84 -6.58 -22.19
C LYS A 166 -6.68 -5.57 -22.99
N ARG A 167 -8.01 -5.65 -22.82
CA ARG A 167 -8.93 -4.76 -23.52
C ARG A 167 -8.78 -3.31 -23.06
N ALA A 168 -8.57 -3.08 -21.75
CA ALA A 168 -8.28 -1.76 -21.22
C ALA A 168 -7.01 -1.16 -21.85
N LEU A 169 -5.93 -1.96 -21.98
CA LEU A 169 -4.70 -1.51 -22.62
C LEU A 169 -4.89 -1.17 -24.10
N GLU A 170 -5.67 -1.97 -24.84
CA GLU A 170 -6.01 -1.68 -26.23
C GLU A 170 -6.78 -0.36 -26.37
N ILE A 171 -7.74 -0.10 -25.47
CA ILE A 171 -8.54 1.13 -25.49
C ILE A 171 -7.66 2.35 -25.20
N VAL A 172 -6.83 2.30 -24.12
CA VAL A 172 -6.00 3.46 -23.76
C VAL A 172 -4.87 3.73 -24.76
N ARG A 173 -4.38 2.73 -25.50
CA ARG A 173 -3.41 2.92 -26.59
C ARG A 173 -4.03 3.61 -27.81
N LYS A 174 -5.33 3.39 -28.04
CA LYS A 174 -6.04 3.93 -29.19
C LYS A 174 -6.34 5.42 -29.05
N HIS A 175 -6.49 5.91 -27.83
CA HIS A 175 -6.87 7.28 -27.52
C HIS A 175 -5.84 7.92 -26.56
N SER A 176 -5.41 9.15 -26.88
CA SER A 176 -4.46 9.88 -26.05
C SER A 176 -5.13 10.63 -24.89
N GLU A 177 -6.37 11.07 -25.09
CA GLU A 177 -7.09 11.91 -24.15
C GLU A 177 -8.07 11.08 -23.30
N PRO A 178 -8.14 11.32 -21.98
CA PRO A 178 -9.06 10.61 -21.09
C PRO A 178 -10.52 10.67 -21.54
N GLU A 179 -10.97 11.80 -22.03
CA GLU A 179 -12.34 11.99 -22.53
C GLU A 179 -12.68 11.05 -23.67
N GLU A 180 -11.76 10.82 -24.58
CA GLU A 180 -11.96 9.90 -25.71
C GLU A 180 -11.96 8.44 -25.25
N ILE A 181 -11.09 8.10 -24.30
CA ILE A 181 -11.03 6.77 -23.66
C ILE A 181 -12.38 6.43 -23.03
N PHE A 182 -12.90 7.32 -22.20
CA PHE A 182 -14.15 7.07 -21.48
C PHE A 182 -15.39 7.20 -22.36
N LYS A 183 -15.33 7.97 -23.45
CA LYS A 183 -16.38 8.03 -24.47
C LYS A 183 -16.54 6.69 -25.20
N GLU A 184 -15.46 5.96 -25.50
CA GLU A 184 -15.53 4.63 -26.14
C GLU A 184 -16.27 3.60 -25.26
N VAL A 185 -16.30 3.80 -23.96
CA VAL A 185 -16.92 2.88 -22.98
C VAL A 185 -18.16 3.47 -22.28
N GLU A 186 -18.64 4.63 -22.74
CA GLU A 186 -19.73 5.38 -22.10
C GLU A 186 -21.01 4.56 -21.96
N GLU A 187 -21.39 3.79 -22.97
CA GLU A 187 -22.56 2.93 -22.94
C GLU A 187 -22.46 1.91 -21.78
N LYS A 188 -21.28 1.30 -21.60
CA LYS A 188 -21.04 0.33 -20.52
C LYS A 188 -21.06 0.98 -19.12
N ILE A 189 -20.60 2.23 -19.03
CA ILE A 189 -20.67 2.98 -17.76
C ILE A 189 -22.15 3.31 -17.44
N ASN A 190 -22.94 3.67 -18.43
CA ASN A 190 -24.33 3.98 -18.26
C ASN A 190 -25.19 2.75 -17.88
N GLU A 191 -24.75 1.55 -18.29
CA GLU A 191 -25.38 0.27 -17.93
C GLU A 191 -25.04 -0.20 -16.50
N LEU A 192 -24.15 0.48 -15.78
CA LEU A 192 -23.79 0.10 -14.42
C LEU A 192 -24.97 0.31 -13.46
N ASP A 193 -25.14 -0.66 -12.57
CA ASP A 193 -26.08 -0.55 -11.45
C ASP A 193 -25.73 0.66 -10.56
N GLU A 194 -26.72 1.28 -9.93
CA GLU A 194 -26.54 2.45 -9.06
C GLU A 194 -25.43 2.25 -7.99
N GLU A 195 -25.29 1.04 -7.45
CA GLU A 195 -24.24 0.71 -6.51
C GLU A 195 -22.82 0.79 -7.10
N ASN A 196 -22.69 0.57 -8.40
CA ASN A 196 -21.39 0.49 -9.09
C ASN A 196 -21.09 1.75 -9.92
N LYS A 197 -22.04 2.69 -9.99
CA LYS A 197 -21.80 3.97 -10.65
C LYS A 197 -20.67 4.73 -9.99
N PHE A 198 -19.83 5.32 -10.80
CA PHE A 198 -18.72 6.17 -10.40
C PHE A 198 -18.50 7.31 -11.40
N ASP A 199 -17.96 8.41 -10.93
CA ASP A 199 -17.47 9.50 -11.79
C ASP A 199 -15.97 9.27 -12.07
N TRP A 200 -15.67 8.89 -13.31
CA TRP A 200 -14.29 8.64 -13.71
C TRP A 200 -13.43 9.92 -13.65
N LYS A 201 -14.01 11.10 -13.86
CA LYS A 201 -13.29 12.38 -13.79
C LYS A 201 -12.84 12.67 -12.36
N GLU A 202 -13.72 12.43 -11.40
CA GLU A 202 -13.41 12.59 -9.99
C GLU A 202 -12.26 11.66 -9.56
N ILE A 203 -12.31 10.39 -9.99
CA ILE A 203 -11.24 9.42 -9.70
C ILE A 203 -9.93 9.79 -10.41
N PHE A 204 -10.00 10.19 -11.69
CA PHE A 204 -8.84 10.61 -12.46
C PHE A 204 -8.15 11.82 -11.82
N ASN A 205 -8.92 12.84 -11.46
CA ASN A 205 -8.40 14.03 -10.80
C ASN A 205 -7.79 13.72 -9.44
N LEU A 206 -8.33 12.75 -8.72
CA LEU A 206 -7.77 12.32 -7.45
C LEU A 206 -6.35 11.75 -7.62
N PHE A 207 -6.10 10.97 -8.67
CA PHE A 207 -4.75 10.46 -8.96
C PHE A 207 -3.83 11.54 -9.54
N LYS A 208 -4.36 12.50 -10.28
CA LYS A 208 -3.59 13.54 -10.99
C LYS A 208 -3.19 14.69 -10.07
N ASP A 209 -4.14 15.22 -9.30
CA ASP A 209 -4.01 16.47 -8.55
C ASP A 209 -4.14 16.23 -7.03
N TYR A 210 -3.53 15.18 -6.54
CA TYR A 210 -3.62 14.85 -5.14
C TYR A 210 -2.95 15.90 -4.23
N LYS A 211 -3.68 16.33 -3.19
CA LYS A 211 -3.13 17.28 -2.21
C LYS A 211 -2.26 16.55 -1.20
N VAL A 212 -1.00 16.89 -1.19
CA VAL A 212 0.03 16.37 -0.29
C VAL A 212 0.75 17.51 0.42
N LYS A 213 1.48 17.20 1.47
CA LYS A 213 2.26 18.15 2.23
C LYS A 213 3.75 18.05 1.91
N ASP A 214 4.40 19.18 1.80
CA ASP A 214 5.85 19.23 1.89
C ASP A 214 6.28 18.91 3.32
N VAL A 215 7.09 17.88 3.48
CA VAL A 215 7.58 17.42 4.78
C VAL A 215 9.10 17.51 4.81
N GLU A 216 9.63 18.15 5.84
CA GLU A 216 11.06 18.11 6.10
C GLU A 216 11.46 16.74 6.65
N LEU A 217 12.41 16.07 5.97
CA LEU A 217 12.84 14.73 6.37
C LEU A 217 13.83 14.79 7.56
N LYS A 218 13.28 14.87 8.78
CA LYS A 218 14.04 14.82 10.03
C LYS A 218 13.92 13.45 10.66
N PHE A 219 14.91 12.60 10.46
CA PHE A 219 14.94 11.25 11.06
C PHE A 219 15.21 11.35 12.56
N PRO A 220 14.35 10.71 13.40
CA PRO A 220 14.59 10.65 14.84
C PRO A 220 15.84 9.83 15.17
N GLN A 221 16.38 10.02 16.37
CA GLN A 221 17.50 9.24 16.83
C GLN A 221 17.04 7.89 17.40
N LEU A 222 17.88 6.87 17.23
CA LEU A 222 17.65 5.56 17.82
C LEU A 222 17.59 5.66 19.36
N ASN A 223 16.46 5.22 19.94
CA ASN A 223 16.23 5.18 21.38
C ASN A 223 16.07 3.72 21.87
N VAL A 224 17.17 3.11 22.28
CA VAL A 224 17.22 1.71 22.73
C VAL A 224 16.34 1.44 23.93
N GLU A 225 16.33 2.36 24.90
CA GLU A 225 15.55 2.19 26.14
C GLU A 225 14.05 2.19 25.84
N LYS A 226 13.63 3.06 24.93
CA LYS A 226 12.24 3.10 24.51
C LYS A 226 11.78 1.86 23.75
N ILE A 227 12.64 1.30 22.91
CA ILE A 227 12.36 0.03 22.22
C ILE A 227 12.21 -1.11 23.25
N LYS A 228 13.08 -1.17 24.25
CA LYS A 228 12.97 -2.16 25.33
C LYS A 228 11.70 -1.97 26.15
N GLU A 229 11.37 -0.73 26.49
CA GLU A 229 10.14 -0.40 27.21
C GLU A 229 8.92 -0.95 26.46
N VAL A 230 8.76 -0.63 25.18
CA VAL A 230 7.61 -1.08 24.38
C VAL A 230 7.63 -2.61 24.22
N LEU A 231 8.70 -3.18 23.68
CA LEU A 231 8.69 -4.59 23.30
C LEU A 231 8.83 -5.55 24.48
N VAL A 232 9.68 -5.25 25.45
CA VAL A 232 9.94 -6.18 26.57
C VAL A 232 8.98 -5.95 27.72
N PHE A 233 8.81 -4.69 28.17
CA PHE A 233 8.02 -4.43 29.38
C PHE A 233 6.52 -4.37 29.12
N ARG A 234 6.07 -3.84 27.97
CA ARG A 234 4.62 -3.77 27.66
C ARG A 234 4.13 -5.04 26.96
N HIS A 235 4.94 -5.65 26.08
CA HIS A 235 4.54 -6.78 25.24
C HIS A 235 5.25 -8.10 25.56
N GLU A 236 6.03 -8.17 26.63
CA GLU A 236 6.65 -9.40 27.13
C GLU A 236 7.52 -10.15 26.11
N PHE A 237 8.10 -9.43 25.14
CA PHE A 237 9.07 -10.04 24.22
C PHE A 237 10.34 -10.45 24.96
N SER A 238 10.97 -11.53 24.53
CA SER A 238 12.23 -12.00 25.08
C SER A 238 13.33 -10.94 25.00
N LEU A 239 13.85 -10.50 26.15
CA LEU A 239 14.93 -9.52 26.22
C LEU A 239 16.15 -9.93 25.38
N GLU A 240 16.58 -11.20 25.46
CA GLU A 240 17.70 -11.71 24.68
C GLU A 240 17.51 -11.56 23.17
N ARG A 241 16.29 -11.84 22.67
CA ARG A 241 15.96 -11.67 21.24
C ARG A 241 15.98 -10.21 20.82
N ILE A 242 15.45 -9.34 21.67
CA ILE A 242 15.42 -7.88 21.40
C ILE A 242 16.84 -7.33 21.40
N GLU A 243 17.69 -7.67 22.36
CA GLU A 243 19.09 -7.22 22.41
C GLU A 243 19.89 -7.62 21.17
N LYS A 244 19.72 -8.85 20.70
CA LYS A 244 20.35 -9.28 19.43
C LYS A 244 19.91 -8.46 18.21
N GLN A 245 18.67 -7.99 18.17
CA GLN A 245 18.19 -7.10 17.08
C GLN A 245 18.68 -5.67 17.29
N LEU A 246 18.71 -5.18 18.52
CA LEU A 246 19.24 -3.85 18.85
C LEU A 246 20.72 -3.72 18.48
N ASP A 247 21.53 -4.72 18.73
CA ASP A 247 22.93 -4.76 18.31
C ASP A 247 23.09 -4.59 16.79
N LYS A 248 22.22 -5.23 16.02
CA LYS A 248 22.21 -5.07 14.55
C LYS A 248 21.80 -3.67 14.15
N LEU A 249 20.76 -3.13 14.79
CA LEU A 249 20.23 -1.80 14.49
C LEU A 249 21.26 -0.71 14.82
N GLN A 250 21.93 -0.80 15.97
CA GLN A 250 23.01 0.11 16.36
C GLN A 250 24.20 0.06 15.39
N LYS A 251 24.57 -1.13 14.90
CA LYS A 251 25.63 -1.27 13.89
C LYS A 251 25.24 -0.60 12.57
N LEU A 252 23.98 -0.68 12.18
CA LEU A 252 23.46 -0.01 10.98
C LEU A 252 23.45 1.52 11.15
N ASP A 253 23.03 2.02 12.32
CA ASP A 253 23.02 3.46 12.61
C ASP A 253 24.45 4.04 12.61
N LYS A 254 25.43 3.35 13.20
CA LYS A 254 26.84 3.73 13.13
C LYS A 254 27.36 3.80 11.70
N LYS A 255 27.01 2.81 10.85
CA LYS A 255 27.41 2.81 9.42
C LYS A 255 26.79 3.99 8.65
N LYS A 256 25.53 4.34 8.90
CA LYS A 256 24.89 5.51 8.29
C LYS A 256 25.63 6.81 8.65
N LYS A 257 26.00 6.99 9.91
CA LYS A 257 26.76 8.17 10.37
C LYS A 257 28.14 8.24 9.74
N GLN A 258 28.84 7.11 9.57
CA GLN A 258 30.14 7.06 8.89
C GLN A 258 30.08 7.32 7.39
N SER A 259 29.05 6.82 6.69
CA SER A 259 28.88 7.07 5.25
C SER A 259 28.61 8.54 4.93
N ASN A 260 27.99 9.28 5.84
CA ASN A 260 27.79 10.72 5.71
C ASN A 260 29.09 11.52 5.88
N LEU A 261 30.05 11.04 6.68
CA LEU A 261 31.38 11.64 6.81
C LEU A 261 32.22 11.46 5.53
N ASN A 262 32.13 10.31 4.87
CA ASN A 262 32.86 10.03 3.63
C ASN A 262 32.36 10.82 2.41
N LYS A 263 31.25 11.55 2.51
CA LYS A 263 30.78 12.49 1.47
C LYS A 263 31.45 13.87 1.56
N TRP A 264 32.28 14.13 2.58
CA TRP A 264 32.97 15.39 2.81
C TRP A 264 34.48 15.30 2.51
N PHE A 265 34.97 14.15 2.10
CA PHE A 265 36.31 13.88 1.60
C PHE A 265 36.24 13.25 0.20
#